data_9cb2456109c450d3ca6f9189809b6a39
#
_entry.id   9cb2456109c450d3ca6f9189809b6a39
#
_cell.length_a   1.000
_cell.length_b   1.000
_cell.length_c   1.000
_cell.angle_alpha   90.00
_cell.angle_beta   90.00
_cell.angle_gamma   90.00
#
_symmetry.space_group_name_H-M   'P 1'
#
loop_
_entity.id
_entity.type
_entity.pdbx_description
1 polymer ?
#
loop_
_entity_poly.entity_id
_entity_poly.type
_entity_poly.pdbx_seq_one_letter_code
_entity_poly.pdbx_strand_id
1 'polypeptide(L)'
;MIDDPKIISKRLKNLREALGFKTQVAFAGELGIERSTYNPFEKGQRELTFETACLIRKKFKIPIDWLFWGEDDDLPYHIKVKLEARRQAAA
;
A
#
# COMPACT_ATOMS: atom_id res chain seq x y z
N MET A 1 -14.63 -9.39 -6.64
CA MET A 1 -14.08 -9.77 -5.34
C MET A 1 -12.66 -9.24 -5.20
N ILE A 2 -12.31 -8.70 -4.05
CA ILE A 2 -10.96 -8.16 -3.83
C ILE A 2 -9.94 -9.28 -3.65
N ASP A 3 -8.66 -8.94 -3.84
CA ASP A 3 -7.58 -9.91 -3.67
C ASP A 3 -7.45 -10.36 -2.22
N ASP A 4 -6.79 -11.50 -2.03
CA ASP A 4 -6.51 -12.07 -0.72
C ASP A 4 -5.76 -11.06 0.17
N PRO A 5 -6.07 -10.96 1.47
CA PRO A 5 -5.36 -10.07 2.38
C PRO A 5 -3.84 -10.22 2.36
N LYS A 6 -3.33 -11.41 2.11
CA LYS A 6 -1.87 -11.63 2.03
C LYS A 6 -1.27 -11.01 0.78
N ILE A 7 -2.02 -10.98 -0.31
CA ILE A 7 -1.57 -10.31 -1.54
C ILE A 7 -1.59 -8.80 -1.33
N ILE A 8 -2.66 -8.29 -0.74
CA ILE A 8 -2.79 -6.86 -0.45
C ILE A 8 -1.71 -6.40 0.53
N SER A 9 -1.39 -7.24 1.53
CA SER A 9 -0.35 -6.91 2.51
C SER A 9 1.02 -6.68 1.86
N LYS A 10 1.37 -7.52 0.90
CA LYS A 10 2.62 -7.35 0.14
C LYS A 10 2.61 -6.07 -0.68
N ARG A 11 1.47 -5.76 -1.27
CA ARG A 11 1.27 -4.53 -2.03
C ARG A 11 1.47 -3.30 -1.15
N LEU A 12 0.89 -3.33 0.06
CA LEU A 12 1.03 -2.24 1.03
C LEU A 12 2.48 -2.03 1.46
N LYS A 13 3.18 -3.11 1.77
CA LYS A 13 4.58 -3.02 2.18
C LYS A 13 5.44 -2.45 1.05
N ASN A 14 5.27 -2.95 -0.16
CA ASN A 14 6.01 -2.45 -1.32
C ASN A 14 5.71 -0.97 -1.56
N LEU A 15 4.45 -0.58 -1.45
CA LEU A 15 4.06 0.82 -1.61
C LEU A 15 4.71 1.70 -0.56
N ARG A 16 4.63 1.30 0.71
CA ARG A 16 5.20 2.05 1.81
C ARG A 16 6.69 2.31 1.56
N GLU A 17 7.41 1.27 1.22
CA GLU A 17 8.85 1.38 0.99
C GLU A 17 9.16 2.16 -0.29
N ALA A 18 8.36 1.99 -1.33
CA ALA A 18 8.54 2.75 -2.57
C ALA A 18 8.31 4.25 -2.37
N LEU A 19 7.40 4.61 -1.45
CA LEU A 19 7.14 6.00 -1.09
C LEU A 19 8.22 6.59 -0.17
N GLY A 20 9.18 5.76 0.29
CA GLY A 20 10.28 6.22 1.11
C GLY A 20 10.06 6.11 2.62
N PHE A 21 8.99 5.46 3.05
CA PHE A 21 8.72 5.29 4.46
C PHE A 21 9.35 3.99 4.97
N LYS A 22 10.43 4.13 5.72
CA LYS A 22 11.18 2.98 6.23
C LYS A 22 10.43 2.24 7.33
N THR A 23 9.53 2.91 8.04
CA THR A 23 8.81 2.32 9.16
C THR A 23 7.30 2.42 8.97
N GLN A 24 6.58 1.49 9.61
CA GLN A 24 5.12 1.54 9.63
C GLN A 24 4.62 2.77 10.40
N VAL A 25 5.33 3.15 11.46
CA VAL A 25 4.97 4.31 12.28
C VAL A 25 4.93 5.58 11.42
N ALA A 26 5.95 5.78 10.61
CA ALA A 26 6.02 6.97 9.75
C ALA A 26 4.89 6.98 8.72
N PHE A 27 4.63 5.84 8.09
CA PHE A 27 3.59 5.74 7.07
C PHE A 27 2.19 5.92 7.67
N ALA A 28 1.91 5.23 8.77
CA ALA A 28 0.64 5.36 9.48
C ALA A 28 0.41 6.79 9.95
N GLY A 29 1.47 7.45 10.45
CA GLY A 29 1.40 8.83 10.86
C GLY A 29 0.99 9.78 9.73
N GLU A 30 1.53 9.56 8.53
CA GLU A 30 1.13 10.34 7.36
C GLU A 30 -0.34 10.13 6.99
N LEU A 31 -0.86 8.92 7.23
CA LEU A 31 -2.27 8.63 6.98
C LEU A 31 -3.19 9.13 8.10
N GLY A 32 -2.62 9.54 9.22
CA GLY A 32 -3.41 9.98 10.37
C GLY A 32 -4.01 8.83 11.18
N ILE A 33 -3.43 7.64 11.10
CA ILE A 33 -3.90 6.49 11.87
C ILE A 33 -2.75 5.95 12.73
N GLU A 34 -3.10 5.15 13.73
CA GLU A 34 -2.11 4.54 14.59
C GLU A 34 -1.44 3.34 13.93
N ARG A 35 -0.19 3.08 14.29
CA ARG A 35 0.52 1.91 13.79
C ARG A 35 -0.23 0.62 14.11
N SER A 36 -0.83 0.53 15.29
CA SER A 36 -1.59 -0.66 15.70
C SER A 36 -2.80 -0.93 14.80
N THR A 37 -3.37 0.11 14.20
CA THR A 37 -4.45 -0.02 13.22
C THR A 37 -3.91 -0.46 11.87
N TYR A 38 -2.77 0.08 11.47
CA TYR A 38 -2.17 -0.18 10.15
C TYR A 38 -1.48 -1.55 10.07
N ASN A 39 -0.76 -1.93 11.13
CA ASN A 39 0.08 -3.13 11.12
C ASN A 39 -0.63 -4.42 10.67
N PRO A 40 -1.87 -4.70 11.13
CA PRO A 40 -2.55 -5.93 10.70
C PRO A 40 -2.82 -5.98 9.19
N PHE A 41 -3.00 -4.84 8.55
CA PHE A 41 -3.19 -4.78 7.09
C PHE A 41 -1.91 -5.20 6.36
N GLU A 42 -0.76 -4.70 6.81
CA GLU A 42 0.52 -5.00 6.18
C GLU A 42 1.01 -6.42 6.49
N LYS A 43 0.52 -7.02 7.56
CA LYS A 43 0.83 -8.41 7.90
C LYS A 43 -0.13 -9.42 7.32
N GLY A 44 -1.17 -8.98 6.65
CA GLY A 44 -2.16 -9.88 6.07
C GLY A 44 -3.06 -10.54 7.09
N GLN A 45 -3.12 -10.01 8.31
CA GLN A 45 -3.95 -10.52 9.39
C GLN A 45 -5.37 -9.97 9.33
N ARG A 46 -5.55 -8.84 8.66
CA ARG A 46 -6.82 -8.18 8.47
C ARG A 46 -6.95 -7.70 7.04
N GLU A 47 -8.17 -7.73 6.53
CA GLU A 47 -8.48 -7.15 5.24
C GLU A 47 -8.37 -5.63 5.32
N LEU A 48 -7.70 -5.02 4.34
CA LEU A 48 -7.58 -3.57 4.25
C LEU A 48 -8.97 -2.95 4.20
N THR A 49 -9.25 -2.00 5.11
CA THR A 49 -10.55 -1.34 5.12
C THR A 49 -10.65 -0.33 3.99
N PHE A 50 -11.88 -0.08 3.55
CA PHE A 50 -12.13 0.95 2.54
C PHE A 50 -11.69 2.34 3.05
N GLU A 51 -11.94 2.62 4.32
CA GLU A 51 -11.53 3.89 4.92
C GLU A 51 -10.04 4.14 4.81
N THR A 52 -9.23 3.13 5.15
CA THR A 52 -7.78 3.26 5.06
C THR A 52 -7.32 3.38 3.61
N ALA A 53 -7.93 2.62 2.71
CA ALA A 53 -7.65 2.73 1.28
C ALA A 53 -7.92 4.14 0.76
N CYS A 54 -9.01 4.76 1.20
CA CYS A 54 -9.35 6.14 0.82
C CYS A 54 -8.31 7.14 1.33
N LEU A 55 -7.77 6.93 2.54
CA LEU A 55 -6.70 7.77 3.07
C LEU A 55 -5.44 7.69 2.20
N ILE A 56 -5.09 6.49 1.78
CA ILE A 56 -3.93 6.27 0.91
C ILE A 56 -4.15 6.95 -0.44
N ARG A 57 -5.33 6.78 -1.02
CA ARG A 57 -5.69 7.42 -2.28
C ARG A 57 -5.60 8.94 -2.18
N LYS A 58 -6.19 9.49 -1.14
CA LYS A 58 -6.22 10.94 -0.95
C LYS A 58 -4.83 11.53 -0.74
N LYS A 59 -4.02 10.88 0.08
CA LYS A 59 -2.70 11.39 0.46
C LYS A 59 -1.66 11.21 -0.65
N PHE A 60 -1.65 10.05 -1.29
CA PHE A 60 -0.58 9.67 -2.20
C PHE A 60 -1.02 9.49 -3.65
N LYS A 61 -2.30 9.69 -3.95
CA LYS A 61 -2.85 9.53 -5.30
C LYS A 61 -2.76 8.10 -5.81
N ILE A 62 -2.81 7.13 -4.90
CA ILE A 62 -2.77 5.71 -5.25
C ILE A 62 -4.19 5.22 -5.51
N PRO A 63 -4.49 4.65 -6.69
CA PRO A 63 -5.84 4.19 -7.00
C PRO A 63 -6.29 3.05 -6.09
N ILE A 64 -7.56 3.08 -5.70
CA ILE A 64 -8.16 1.99 -4.93
C ILE A 64 -8.11 0.69 -5.73
N ASP A 65 -8.29 0.76 -7.05
CA ASP A 65 -8.22 -0.40 -7.92
C ASP A 65 -6.87 -1.12 -7.83
N TRP A 66 -5.79 -0.35 -7.69
CA TRP A 66 -4.48 -0.95 -7.50
C TRP A 66 -4.35 -1.60 -6.13
N LEU A 67 -4.86 -0.96 -5.09
CA LEU A 67 -4.76 -1.50 -3.73
C LEU A 67 -5.47 -2.85 -3.60
N PHE A 68 -6.71 -2.95 -4.09
CA PHE A 68 -7.53 -4.13 -3.89
C PHE A 68 -7.39 -5.19 -4.99
N TRP A 69 -7.05 -4.80 -6.21
CA TRP A 69 -7.01 -5.73 -7.35
C TRP A 69 -5.69 -5.74 -8.10
N GLY A 70 -4.78 -4.82 -7.77
CA GLY A 70 -3.50 -4.74 -8.46
C GLY A 70 -3.57 -4.14 -9.85
N GLU A 71 -4.68 -3.52 -10.21
CA GLU A 71 -4.83 -2.86 -11.51
C GLU A 71 -4.05 -1.55 -11.49
N ASP A 72 -3.09 -1.40 -12.40
CA ASP A 72 -2.14 -0.29 -12.38
C ASP A 72 -2.35 0.76 -13.47
N ASP A 73 -3.47 0.70 -14.19
CA ASP A 73 -3.73 1.61 -15.30
C ASP A 73 -3.64 3.08 -14.91
N ASP A 74 -4.16 3.42 -13.73
CA ASP A 74 -4.18 4.79 -13.23
C ASP A 74 -3.10 5.07 -12.16
N LEU A 75 -2.20 4.12 -11.94
CA LEU A 75 -1.12 4.29 -10.97
C LEU A 75 -0.13 5.32 -11.51
N PRO A 76 0.26 6.35 -10.70
CA PRO A 76 1.22 7.34 -11.17
C PRO A 76 2.50 6.69 -11.68
N TYR A 77 3.00 7.17 -12.80
CA TYR A 77 4.14 6.55 -13.47
C TYR A 77 5.37 6.45 -12.57
N HIS A 78 5.66 7.51 -11.82
CA HIS A 78 6.83 7.51 -10.93
C HIS A 78 6.73 6.47 -9.83
N ILE A 79 5.52 6.17 -9.37
CA ILE A 79 5.28 5.11 -8.38
C ILE A 79 5.43 3.74 -9.04
N LYS A 80 4.88 3.60 -10.26
CA LYS A 80 4.99 2.37 -11.03
C LYS A 80 6.46 1.96 -11.22
N VAL A 81 7.30 2.93 -11.57
CA VAL A 81 8.73 2.70 -11.76
C VAL A 81 9.39 2.24 -10.46
N LYS A 82 9.08 2.89 -9.35
CA LYS A 82 9.66 2.54 -8.05
C LYS A 82 9.24 1.15 -7.59
N LEU A 83 7.97 0.80 -7.79
CA LEU A 83 7.46 -0.52 -7.43
C LEU A 83 8.13 -1.61 -8.28
N GLU A 84 8.29 -1.36 -9.57
CA GLU A 84 8.93 -2.32 -10.47
C GLU A 84 10.40 -2.53 -10.10
N ALA A 85 11.12 -1.47 -9.79
CA ALA A 85 12.51 -1.55 -9.37
C ALA A 85 12.66 -2.39 -8.11
N ARG A 86 11.74 -2.25 -7.16
CA ARG A 86 11.76 -3.04 -5.93
C ARG A 86 11.48 -4.50 -6.20
N ARG A 87 10.55 -4.82 -7.10
CA ARG A 87 10.26 -6.21 -7.48
C ARG A 87 11.48 -6.88 -8.07
N GLN A 88 12.19 -6.19 -8.96
CA GLN A 88 13.41 -6.71 -9.59
C GLN A 88 14.51 -6.90 -8.57
N ALA A 89 14.66 -5.98 -7.62
CA ALA A 89 15.68 -6.08 -6.58
C ALA A 89 15.41 -7.24 -5.62
N ALA A 90 14.15 -7.61 -5.42
CA ALA A 90 13.74 -8.69 -4.52
C ALA A 90 13.82 -10.07 -5.18
N ALA A 91 13.92 -10.12 -6.50
CA ALA A 91 13.90 -11.38 -7.27
C ALA A 91 15.22 -12.16 -7.17
#